data_4e83f8101fac0893a1ed9f9111b69e42
#
_entry.id   4e83f8101fac0893a1ed9f9111b69e42
#
_cell.length_a   1.000
_cell.length_b   1.000
_cell.length_c   1.000
_cell.angle_alpha   90.00
_cell.angle_beta   90.00
_cell.angle_gamma   90.00
#
_symmetry.space_group_name_H-M   'P 1'
#
loop_
_entity.id
_entity.type
_entity.pdbx_description
1 polymer ?
#
loop_
_entity_poly.entity_id
_entity_poly.type
_entity_poly.pdbx_seq_one_letter_code
_entity_poly.pdbx_strand_id
1 'polypeptide(L)'
;DVDLQRRGESEERMCDTVIQEGDLLHTDMGLTYLNLYTDSQRLGYVLKKGETQIPAGILKGFSRGNRFQDVVRENFVEGRTGNEIFFAATRQAKEEGIRPMLYSHPIGYYGHGAGPSIGMYDNQGFVPLHGELKLHPDTCYALELNVREPVPEWDNQDVCFMLEETISYTGGQTYFLDDDRETIIKI
;
A
#
# COMPACT_ATOMS: atom_id res chain seq x y z
N ASP A 1 12.31 1.64 6.87
CA ASP A 1 13.02 2.03 5.63
C ASP A 1 12.51 3.40 5.15
N VAL A 2 13.33 4.10 4.37
CA VAL A 2 12.94 5.34 3.69
C VAL A 2 13.42 5.24 2.25
N ASP A 3 12.50 5.35 1.31
CA ASP A 3 12.78 5.40 -0.13
C ASP A 3 12.30 6.74 -0.70
N LEU A 4 12.81 7.13 -1.85
CA LEU A 4 12.32 8.32 -2.53
C LEU A 4 12.21 8.11 -4.04
N GLN A 5 11.30 8.86 -4.65
CA GLN A 5 11.19 8.99 -6.10
C GLN A 5 11.38 10.44 -6.50
N ARG A 6 12.12 10.68 -7.55
CA ARG A 6 12.46 12.00 -8.07
C ARG A 6 12.19 12.11 -9.55
N ARG A 7 11.73 13.28 -9.99
CA ARG A 7 11.54 13.56 -11.41
C ARG A 7 12.83 13.32 -12.20
N GLY A 8 12.74 12.50 -13.25
CA GLY A 8 13.84 12.19 -14.17
C GLY A 8 14.83 11.13 -13.67
N GLU A 9 14.61 10.53 -12.50
CA GLU A 9 15.44 9.46 -11.97
C GLU A 9 14.70 8.13 -11.95
N SER A 10 15.43 7.01 -12.04
CA SER A 10 14.87 5.67 -11.90
C SER A 10 14.61 5.32 -10.43
N GLU A 11 13.72 4.34 -10.19
CA GLU A 11 13.35 3.83 -8.87
C GLU A 11 14.45 2.99 -8.19
N GLU A 12 15.72 3.26 -8.40
CA GLU A 12 16.75 2.53 -7.66
C GLU A 12 16.75 3.01 -6.19
N ARG A 13 16.78 2.06 -5.25
CA ARG A 13 16.98 2.34 -3.83
C ARG A 13 18.20 3.22 -3.66
N MET A 14 17.99 4.44 -3.30
CA MET A 14 19.04 5.44 -3.14
C MET A 14 19.44 5.53 -1.66
N CYS A 15 20.10 4.49 -1.15
CA CYS A 15 20.86 4.62 0.10
C CYS A 15 21.84 5.79 -0.08
N ASP A 16 21.94 6.69 0.87
CA ASP A 16 22.81 7.89 0.87
C ASP A 16 22.36 9.06 -0.03
N THR A 17 21.11 9.06 -0.49
CA THR A 17 20.60 10.22 -1.26
C THR A 17 20.14 11.33 -0.33
N VAL A 18 20.59 12.55 -0.63
CA VAL A 18 20.10 13.76 0.05
C VAL A 18 18.71 14.12 -0.46
N ILE A 19 17.74 14.19 0.44
CA ILE A 19 16.37 14.64 0.14
C ILE A 19 16.41 16.06 -0.41
N GLN A 20 15.65 16.29 -1.48
CA GLN A 20 15.59 17.58 -2.19
C GLN A 20 14.14 18.02 -2.39
N GLU A 21 13.96 19.32 -2.67
CA GLU A 21 12.68 19.88 -3.09
C GLU A 21 12.13 19.13 -4.32
N GLY A 22 10.90 18.72 -4.25
CA GLY A 22 10.20 17.98 -5.30
C GLY A 22 10.28 16.46 -5.20
N ASP A 23 10.94 15.91 -4.18
CA ASP A 23 10.98 14.46 -3.94
C ASP A 23 9.64 13.95 -3.38
N LEU A 24 9.21 12.80 -3.84
CA LEU A 24 8.18 11.99 -3.22
C LEU A 24 8.86 10.95 -2.34
N LEU A 25 8.67 11.08 -1.04
CA LEU A 25 9.23 10.18 -0.04
C LEU A 25 8.24 9.08 0.29
N HIS A 26 8.75 7.89 0.52
CA HIS A 26 8.04 6.76 1.06
C HIS A 26 8.74 6.30 2.34
N THR A 27 7.98 6.09 3.39
CA THR A 27 8.48 5.50 4.64
C THR A 27 7.71 4.23 4.93
N ASP A 28 8.45 3.21 5.36
CA ASP A 28 7.91 1.94 5.82
C ASP A 28 8.42 1.72 7.24
N MET A 29 7.49 1.62 8.20
CA MET A 29 7.83 1.64 9.62
C MET A 29 6.92 0.73 10.43
N GLY A 30 7.55 -0.24 11.12
CA GLY A 30 6.92 -1.10 12.09
C GLY A 30 7.43 -0.85 13.52
N LEU A 31 6.56 -0.99 14.49
CA LEU A 31 6.86 -0.92 15.91
C LEU A 31 6.31 -2.17 16.60
N THR A 32 6.97 -2.56 17.68
CA THR A 32 6.43 -3.59 18.59
C THR A 32 6.04 -2.94 19.92
N TYR A 33 4.76 -3.02 20.24
CA TYR A 33 4.23 -2.50 21.50
C TYR A 33 3.33 -3.53 22.17
N LEU A 34 3.56 -3.82 23.43
CA LEU A 34 2.84 -4.85 24.22
C LEU A 34 2.74 -6.21 23.49
N ASN A 35 3.82 -6.63 22.85
CA ASN A 35 3.92 -7.84 22.00
C ASN A 35 3.02 -7.84 20.75
N LEU A 36 2.49 -6.72 20.36
CA LEU A 36 1.80 -6.55 19.06
C LEU A 36 2.70 -5.77 18.11
N TYR A 37 2.75 -6.23 16.88
CA TYR A 37 3.45 -5.55 15.78
C TYR A 37 2.49 -4.60 15.09
N THR A 38 3.01 -3.44 14.69
CA THR A 38 2.37 -2.55 13.73
C THR A 38 3.19 -2.55 12.44
N ASP A 39 2.54 -2.26 11.33
CA ASP A 39 3.18 -2.03 10.06
C ASP A 39 2.39 -1.00 9.28
N SER A 40 3.07 0.01 8.76
CA SER A 40 2.41 1.10 8.05
C SER A 40 3.37 1.86 7.16
N GLN A 41 2.87 2.28 6.01
CA GLN A 41 3.61 3.12 5.08
C GLN A 41 2.98 4.50 5.00
N ARG A 42 3.82 5.53 4.80
CA ARG A 42 3.39 6.91 4.60
C ARG A 42 4.14 7.54 3.45
N LEU A 43 3.42 8.37 2.70
CA LEU A 43 4.01 9.19 1.67
C LEU A 43 4.18 10.64 2.15
N GLY A 44 5.32 11.22 1.81
CA GLY A 44 5.62 12.63 2.02
C GLY A 44 6.06 13.27 0.71
N TYR A 45 5.68 14.54 0.48
CA TYR A 45 6.17 15.30 -0.66
C TYR A 45 6.89 16.55 -0.20
N VAL A 46 8.13 16.70 -0.65
CA VAL A 46 8.96 17.87 -0.35
C VAL A 46 8.57 19.01 -1.29
N LEU A 47 7.86 20.01 -0.78
CA LEU A 47 7.40 21.15 -1.57
C LEU A 47 8.60 21.92 -2.17
N LYS A 48 8.51 22.27 -3.46
CA LYS A 48 9.49 23.14 -4.09
C LYS A 48 9.31 24.57 -3.59
N LYS A 49 10.37 25.35 -3.66
CA LYS A 49 10.32 26.77 -3.32
C LYS A 49 9.19 27.49 -4.06
N GLY A 50 8.24 28.00 -3.28
CA GLY A 50 7.05 28.70 -3.79
C GLY A 50 5.85 27.80 -4.08
N GLU A 51 5.97 26.48 -4.00
CA GLU A 51 4.82 25.59 -4.01
C GLU A 51 4.07 25.66 -2.67
N THR A 52 2.76 25.59 -2.72
CA THR A 52 1.88 25.51 -1.54
C THR A 52 1.03 24.24 -1.55
N GLN A 53 1.01 23.54 -2.66
CA GLN A 53 0.22 22.35 -2.87
C GLN A 53 1.06 21.24 -3.55
N ILE A 54 0.74 20.02 -3.20
CA ILE A 54 1.31 18.82 -3.86
C ILE A 54 0.81 18.78 -5.32
N PRO A 55 1.66 18.40 -6.30
CA PRO A 55 1.25 18.27 -7.69
C PRO A 55 0.01 17.36 -7.87
N ALA A 56 -0.89 17.76 -8.76
CA ALA A 56 -2.16 17.06 -8.96
C ALA A 56 -1.98 15.61 -9.43
N GLY A 57 -0.95 15.34 -10.24
CA GLY A 57 -0.61 13.98 -10.67
C GLY A 57 -0.22 13.06 -9.51
N ILE A 58 0.54 13.59 -8.54
CA ILE A 58 0.91 12.85 -7.32
C ILE A 58 -0.34 12.56 -6.48
N LEU A 59 -1.18 13.58 -6.23
CA LEU A 59 -2.44 13.37 -5.50
C LEU A 59 -3.36 12.37 -6.19
N LYS A 60 -3.41 12.39 -7.51
CA LYS A 60 -4.19 11.42 -8.31
C LYS A 60 -3.65 9.99 -8.10
N GLY A 61 -2.34 9.78 -8.22
CA GLY A 61 -1.73 8.47 -8.04
C GLY A 61 -1.99 7.91 -6.63
N PHE A 62 -1.82 8.74 -5.63
CA PHE A 62 -2.14 8.39 -4.23
C PHE A 62 -3.62 8.02 -4.04
N SER A 63 -4.54 8.81 -4.58
CA SER A 63 -5.98 8.51 -4.54
C SER A 63 -6.32 7.18 -5.23
N ARG A 64 -5.60 6.83 -6.30
CA ARG A 64 -5.74 5.51 -6.95
C ARG A 64 -5.28 4.37 -6.06
N GLY A 65 -4.20 4.57 -5.29
CA GLY A 65 -3.76 3.63 -4.26
C GLY A 65 -4.80 3.43 -3.17
N ASN A 66 -5.35 4.52 -2.62
CA ASN A 66 -6.43 4.46 -1.64
C ASN A 66 -7.67 3.75 -2.20
N ARG A 67 -8.06 4.02 -3.46
CA ARG A 67 -9.16 3.28 -4.09
C ARG A 67 -8.84 1.79 -4.19
N PHE A 68 -7.60 1.41 -4.47
CA PHE A 68 -7.23 0.01 -4.52
C PHE A 68 -7.27 -0.65 -3.14
N GLN A 69 -6.91 0.05 -2.06
CA GLN A 69 -7.13 -0.46 -0.70
C GLN A 69 -8.61 -0.73 -0.43
N ASP A 70 -9.51 0.16 -0.87
CA ASP A 70 -10.96 -0.07 -0.73
C ASP A 70 -11.42 -1.29 -1.55
N VAL A 71 -10.94 -1.44 -2.78
CA VAL A 71 -11.22 -2.63 -3.62
C VAL A 71 -10.77 -3.92 -2.93
N VAL A 72 -9.61 -3.93 -2.31
CA VAL A 72 -9.14 -5.12 -1.55
C VAL A 72 -10.08 -5.40 -0.39
N ARG A 73 -10.47 -4.38 0.40
CA ARG A 73 -11.40 -4.52 1.52
C ARG A 73 -12.78 -5.04 1.09
N GLU A 74 -13.30 -4.58 -0.04
CA GLU A 74 -14.58 -5.06 -0.62
C GLU A 74 -14.55 -6.59 -0.89
N ASN A 75 -13.33 -7.15 -1.04
CA ASN A 75 -13.11 -8.56 -1.31
C ASN A 75 -12.79 -9.40 -0.05
N PHE A 76 -12.70 -8.78 1.11
CA PHE A 76 -12.58 -9.48 2.39
C PHE A 76 -13.90 -10.15 2.76
N VAL A 77 -14.02 -11.42 2.41
CA VAL A 77 -15.21 -12.23 2.67
C VAL A 77 -14.78 -13.46 3.44
N GLU A 78 -15.43 -13.71 4.58
CA GLU A 78 -15.13 -14.88 5.42
C GLU A 78 -15.11 -16.18 4.63
N GLY A 79 -14.10 -17.00 4.87
CA GLY A 79 -13.89 -18.28 4.23
C GLY A 79 -13.26 -18.23 2.84
N ARG A 80 -13.12 -17.06 2.22
CA ARG A 80 -12.27 -16.93 1.03
C ARG A 80 -10.81 -17.19 1.38
N THR A 81 -10.08 -17.78 0.46
CA THR A 81 -8.63 -17.92 0.56
C THR A 81 -7.92 -16.62 0.19
N GLY A 82 -6.66 -16.46 0.60
CA GLY A 82 -5.84 -15.33 0.19
C GLY A 82 -5.75 -15.21 -1.33
N ASN A 83 -5.60 -16.34 -2.04
CA ASN A 83 -5.59 -16.36 -3.50
C ASN A 83 -6.92 -15.87 -4.12
N GLU A 84 -8.06 -16.29 -3.56
CA GLU A 84 -9.37 -15.82 -4.06
C GLU A 84 -9.55 -14.32 -3.87
N ILE A 85 -9.12 -13.77 -2.73
CA ILE A 85 -9.14 -12.33 -2.48
C ILE A 85 -8.20 -11.62 -3.46
N PHE A 86 -6.97 -12.10 -3.60
CA PHE A 86 -5.96 -11.54 -4.51
C PHE A 86 -6.48 -11.44 -5.95
N PHE A 87 -6.98 -12.55 -6.51
CA PHE A 87 -7.47 -12.55 -7.89
C PHE A 87 -8.72 -11.70 -8.09
N ALA A 88 -9.64 -11.71 -7.13
CA ALA A 88 -10.84 -10.88 -7.21
C ALA A 88 -10.52 -9.38 -7.15
N ALA A 89 -9.72 -8.96 -6.17
CA ALA A 89 -9.34 -7.57 -5.98
C ALA A 89 -8.49 -7.03 -7.14
N THR A 90 -7.47 -7.78 -7.58
CA THR A 90 -6.62 -7.34 -8.70
C THR A 90 -7.36 -7.28 -10.03
N ARG A 91 -8.32 -8.17 -10.27
CA ARG A 91 -9.20 -8.11 -11.44
C ARG A 91 -10.07 -6.87 -11.40
N GLN A 92 -10.79 -6.63 -10.28
CA GLN A 92 -11.64 -5.44 -10.12
C GLN A 92 -10.84 -4.15 -10.29
N ALA A 93 -9.66 -4.06 -9.69
CA ALA A 93 -8.77 -2.91 -9.84
C ALA A 93 -8.40 -2.66 -11.31
N LYS A 94 -8.06 -3.72 -12.07
CA LYS A 94 -7.75 -3.62 -13.50
C LYS A 94 -8.95 -3.17 -14.33
N GLU A 95 -10.15 -3.63 -14.00
CA GLU A 95 -11.41 -3.20 -14.64
C GLU A 95 -11.68 -1.70 -14.39
N GLU A 96 -11.28 -1.17 -13.22
CA GLU A 96 -11.29 0.25 -12.90
C GLU A 96 -10.10 1.04 -13.50
N GLY A 97 -9.26 0.38 -14.30
CA GLY A 97 -8.08 0.98 -14.94
C GLY A 97 -6.94 1.28 -13.97
N ILE A 98 -6.89 0.65 -12.80
CA ILE A 98 -5.77 0.69 -11.86
C ILE A 98 -4.72 -0.32 -12.33
N ARG A 99 -3.43 0.00 -12.17
CA ARG A 99 -2.31 -0.92 -12.36
C ARG A 99 -1.85 -1.41 -10.99
N PRO A 100 -2.44 -2.52 -10.48
CA PRO A 100 -2.27 -2.95 -9.10
C PRO A 100 -1.08 -3.88 -8.92
N MET A 101 -0.45 -3.80 -7.74
CA MET A 101 0.40 -4.81 -7.16
C MET A 101 -0.03 -5.04 -5.71
N LEU A 102 -0.35 -6.27 -5.31
CA LEU A 102 -0.95 -6.59 -4.01
C LEU A 102 -0.12 -7.64 -3.28
N TYR A 103 0.26 -7.35 -2.04
CA TYR A 103 1.11 -8.22 -1.22
C TYR A 103 0.82 -8.08 0.28
N SER A 104 -0.48 -8.05 0.61
CA SER A 104 -0.98 -7.91 1.98
C SER A 104 -0.82 -9.18 2.80
N HIS A 105 -0.58 -9.02 4.10
CA HIS A 105 -0.34 -10.14 5.02
C HIS A 105 -1.04 -9.94 6.36
N PRO A 106 -1.31 -11.02 7.11
CA PRO A 106 -1.80 -10.92 8.49
C PRO A 106 -0.75 -10.26 9.39
N ILE A 107 -1.21 -9.48 10.37
CA ILE A 107 -0.34 -8.85 11.37
C ILE A 107 -0.96 -8.95 12.77
N GLY A 108 -0.13 -8.96 13.80
CA GLY A 108 -0.57 -9.02 15.19
C GLY A 108 0.55 -9.42 16.12
N TYR A 109 0.54 -10.65 16.61
CA TYR A 109 1.61 -11.20 17.47
C TYR A 109 2.95 -11.36 16.73
N TYR A 110 2.92 -11.39 15.41
CA TYR A 110 4.08 -11.45 14.52
C TYR A 110 3.91 -10.38 13.45
N GLY A 111 4.98 -9.79 12.98
CA GLY A 111 4.96 -8.82 11.88
C GLY A 111 4.36 -9.41 10.60
N HIS A 112 4.68 -10.69 10.31
CA HIS A 112 3.99 -11.50 9.30
C HIS A 112 3.23 -12.62 10.03
N GLY A 113 1.99 -12.33 10.39
CA GLY A 113 1.19 -13.18 11.25
C GLY A 113 0.73 -14.49 10.62
N ALA A 114 0.05 -15.33 11.42
CA ALA A 114 -0.58 -16.55 10.95
C ALA A 114 -1.90 -16.22 10.24
N GLY A 115 -2.07 -16.70 9.01
CA GLY A 115 -3.25 -16.51 8.20
C GLY A 115 -2.93 -16.46 6.70
N PRO A 116 -3.92 -16.18 5.84
CA PRO A 116 -3.72 -16.13 4.40
C PRO A 116 -2.87 -14.92 3.97
N SER A 117 -1.84 -15.19 3.15
CA SER A 117 -1.18 -14.16 2.35
C SER A 117 -2.07 -13.79 1.16
N ILE A 118 -2.21 -12.50 0.89
CA ILE A 118 -3.02 -11.97 -0.22
C ILE A 118 -2.06 -11.40 -1.26
N GLY A 119 -1.53 -12.26 -2.13
CA GLY A 119 -0.40 -11.98 -3.00
C GLY A 119 0.93 -11.94 -2.23
N MET A 120 2.02 -11.74 -2.96
CA MET A 120 3.37 -11.54 -2.44
C MET A 120 4.10 -10.54 -3.33
N TYR A 121 5.04 -9.79 -2.77
CA TYR A 121 5.80 -8.78 -3.54
C TYR A 121 6.52 -9.39 -4.76
N ASP A 122 7.12 -10.54 -4.58
CA ASP A 122 7.87 -11.28 -5.62
C ASP A 122 7.00 -12.28 -6.42
N ASN A 123 5.72 -12.46 -6.05
CA ASN A 123 4.79 -13.36 -6.73
C ASN A 123 3.38 -12.74 -6.83
N GLN A 124 3.10 -12.12 -7.98
CA GLN A 124 1.79 -11.56 -8.32
C GLN A 124 0.87 -12.59 -9.00
N GLY A 125 0.90 -13.81 -8.51
CA GLY A 125 0.11 -14.93 -8.99
C GLY A 125 -0.42 -15.80 -7.86
N PHE A 126 -0.62 -17.09 -8.14
CA PHE A 126 -1.04 -18.06 -7.14
C PHE A 126 0.07 -18.28 -6.10
N VAL A 127 -0.27 -18.17 -4.84
CA VAL A 127 0.64 -18.39 -3.70
C VAL A 127 0.28 -19.76 -3.08
N PRO A 128 1.13 -20.79 -3.21
CA PRO A 128 0.90 -22.08 -2.57
C PRO A 128 0.92 -21.98 -1.04
N LEU A 129 0.20 -22.87 -0.37
CA LEU A 129 0.13 -23.00 1.09
C LEU A 129 -0.46 -21.75 1.77
N HIS A 130 0.32 -20.69 1.94
CA HIS A 130 -0.13 -19.47 2.64
C HIS A 130 -1.29 -18.77 1.94
N GLY A 131 -1.30 -18.72 0.62
CA GLY A 131 -2.40 -18.14 -0.14
C GLY A 131 -3.65 -19.03 -0.19
N GLU A 132 -3.54 -20.29 0.18
CA GLU A 132 -4.66 -21.26 0.24
C GLU A 132 -5.37 -21.27 1.60
N LEU A 133 -4.78 -20.61 2.61
CA LEU A 133 -5.42 -20.44 3.91
C LEU A 133 -6.66 -19.55 3.76
N LYS A 134 -7.66 -19.81 4.59
CA LYS A 134 -8.92 -19.06 4.59
C LYS A 134 -8.86 -17.86 5.49
N LEU A 135 -9.53 -16.80 5.08
CA LEU A 135 -9.78 -15.64 5.91
C LEU A 135 -10.73 -16.03 7.06
N HIS A 136 -10.34 -15.67 8.28
CA HIS A 136 -11.14 -15.84 9.48
C HIS A 136 -11.47 -14.47 10.09
N PRO A 137 -12.61 -14.32 10.79
CA PRO A 137 -12.91 -13.10 11.52
C PRO A 137 -11.93 -12.87 12.70
N ASP A 138 -11.98 -11.66 13.25
CA ASP A 138 -11.17 -11.23 14.39
C ASP A 138 -9.66 -11.31 14.13
N THR A 139 -9.26 -10.88 12.93
CA THR A 139 -7.87 -10.79 12.48
C THR A 139 -7.52 -9.38 12.02
N CYS A 140 -6.23 -9.04 12.08
CA CYS A 140 -5.69 -7.81 11.52
C CYS A 140 -4.78 -8.12 10.33
N TYR A 141 -4.73 -7.18 9.40
CA TYR A 141 -3.90 -7.26 8.20
C TYR A 141 -3.13 -5.96 8.01
N ALA A 142 -1.86 -6.08 7.63
CA ALA A 142 -1.15 -5.05 6.91
C ALA A 142 -1.68 -5.06 5.47
N LEU A 143 -2.50 -4.06 5.14
CA LEU A 143 -3.11 -3.89 3.81
C LEU A 143 -2.09 -3.18 2.91
N GLU A 144 -1.11 -3.93 2.48
CA GLU A 144 0.07 -3.48 1.75
C GLU A 144 -0.10 -3.72 0.24
N LEU A 145 0.14 -2.68 -0.54
CA LEU A 145 -0.04 -2.69 -1.98
C LEU A 145 0.68 -1.51 -2.64
N ASN A 146 0.80 -1.56 -3.95
CA ASN A 146 1.14 -0.37 -4.71
C ASN A 146 0.32 -0.23 -6.00
N VAL A 147 0.32 0.96 -6.53
CA VAL A 147 -0.19 1.27 -7.86
C VAL A 147 0.82 2.11 -8.63
N ARG A 148 0.77 2.04 -9.95
CA ARG A 148 1.58 2.88 -10.82
C ARG A 148 0.71 3.85 -11.60
N GLU A 149 1.08 5.13 -11.59
CA GLU A 149 0.40 6.18 -12.34
C GLU A 149 1.42 7.12 -13.00
N PRO A 150 1.15 7.59 -14.23
CA PRO A 150 1.95 8.63 -14.83
C PRO A 150 1.68 9.96 -14.14
N VAL A 151 2.73 10.69 -13.79
CA VAL A 151 2.68 12.02 -13.19
C VAL A 151 2.95 13.07 -14.28
N PRO A 152 1.94 13.80 -14.76
CA PRO A 152 2.12 14.78 -15.84
C PRO A 152 3.15 15.86 -15.52
N GLU A 153 3.22 16.32 -14.26
CA GLU A 153 4.16 17.33 -13.80
C GLU A 153 5.63 16.82 -13.82
N TRP A 154 5.80 15.52 -13.94
CA TRP A 154 7.09 14.83 -14.08
C TRP A 154 7.29 14.25 -15.49
N ASP A 155 6.81 14.96 -16.52
CA ASP A 155 6.90 14.54 -17.93
C ASP A 155 6.24 13.17 -18.21
N ASN A 156 5.17 12.86 -17.49
CA ASN A 156 4.49 11.55 -17.47
C ASN A 156 5.39 10.39 -17.00
N GLN A 157 6.39 10.68 -16.16
CA GLN A 157 7.14 9.64 -15.47
C GLN A 157 6.19 8.69 -14.77
N ASP A 158 6.43 7.38 -14.93
CA ASP A 158 5.67 6.34 -14.26
C ASP A 158 6.11 6.25 -12.78
N VAL A 159 5.25 6.64 -11.88
CA VAL A 159 5.54 6.73 -10.43
C VAL A 159 4.83 5.61 -9.70
N CYS A 160 5.52 4.97 -8.77
CA CYS A 160 4.99 3.94 -7.88
C CYS A 160 4.48 4.57 -6.59
N PHE A 161 3.23 4.32 -6.27
CA PHE A 161 2.60 4.76 -5.02
C PHE A 161 2.41 3.54 -4.12
N MET A 162 3.29 3.38 -3.15
CA MET A 162 3.26 2.33 -2.15
C MET A 162 2.46 2.80 -0.94
N LEU A 163 1.51 1.99 -0.50
CA LEU A 163 0.62 2.30 0.61
C LEU A 163 0.44 1.07 1.49
N GLU A 164 0.44 1.31 2.79
CA GLU A 164 0.14 0.27 3.77
C GLU A 164 -0.61 0.86 4.95
N GLU A 165 -1.71 0.20 5.30
CA GLU A 165 -2.52 0.52 6.47
C GLU A 165 -2.86 -0.75 7.23
N THR A 166 -2.85 -0.68 8.55
CA THR A 166 -3.40 -1.78 9.32
C THR A 166 -4.93 -1.72 9.30
N ILE A 167 -5.55 -2.83 8.89
CA ILE A 167 -7.01 -3.02 8.98
C ILE A 167 -7.34 -4.14 9.95
N SER A 168 -8.47 -4.02 10.63
CA SER A 168 -9.10 -5.13 11.34
C SER A 168 -10.25 -5.71 10.53
N TYR A 169 -10.39 -7.04 10.55
CA TYR A 169 -11.53 -7.74 9.98
C TYR A 169 -12.31 -8.41 11.11
N THR A 170 -13.48 -7.87 11.43
CA THR A 170 -14.34 -8.35 12.52
C THR A 170 -15.81 -8.17 12.17
N GLY A 171 -16.66 -9.08 12.62
CA GLY A 171 -18.10 -9.02 12.33
C GLY A 171 -18.45 -9.01 10.85
N GLY A 172 -17.59 -9.59 9.99
CA GLY A 172 -17.77 -9.60 8.53
C GLY A 172 -17.47 -8.27 7.83
N GLN A 173 -16.84 -7.32 8.53
CA GLN A 173 -16.48 -6.00 8.01
C GLN A 173 -15.01 -5.67 8.28
N THR A 174 -14.46 -4.80 7.47
CA THR A 174 -13.10 -4.28 7.62
C THR A 174 -13.12 -2.84 8.10
N TYR A 175 -12.19 -2.50 9.00
CA TYR A 175 -12.02 -1.16 9.56
C TYR A 175 -10.54 -0.79 9.46
N PHE A 176 -10.23 0.40 8.97
CA PHE A 176 -8.90 0.97 9.15
C PHE A 176 -8.69 1.32 10.61
N LEU A 177 -7.48 1.06 11.13
CA LEU A 177 -7.11 1.43 12.50
C LEU A 177 -6.57 2.87 12.58
N ASP A 178 -6.20 3.46 11.44
CA ASP A 178 -5.78 4.85 11.32
C ASP A 178 -6.77 5.63 10.45
N ASP A 179 -7.14 6.83 10.89
CA ASP A 179 -8.10 7.69 10.19
C ASP A 179 -7.43 8.59 9.13
N ASP A 180 -6.09 8.70 9.11
CA ASP A 180 -5.35 9.66 8.27
C ASP A 180 -4.72 9.05 7.00
N ARG A 181 -5.28 7.97 6.51
CA ARG A 181 -4.78 7.25 5.33
C ARG A 181 -4.86 8.05 4.01
N GLU A 182 -5.64 9.10 3.96
CA GLU A 182 -5.90 9.86 2.71
C GLU A 182 -5.02 11.12 2.58
N THR A 183 -4.01 11.24 3.43
CA THR A 183 -3.15 12.44 3.47
C THR A 183 -1.71 12.10 3.07
N ILE A 184 -1.16 12.84 2.09
CA ILE A 184 0.28 12.91 1.86
C ILE A 184 0.85 14.03 2.73
N ILE A 185 1.91 13.72 3.47
CA ILE A 185 2.58 14.69 4.34
C ILE A 185 3.27 15.73 3.48
N LYS A 186 3.03 17.02 3.75
CA LYS A 186 3.77 18.14 3.14
C LYS A 186 5.00 18.44 3.98
N ILE A 187 6.16 18.48 3.33
CA ILE A 187 7.46 18.76 3.93
C ILE A 187 8.03 20.03 3.32
#